data_8a73500a6b4b1f8c9dd6ecf845b8042c
#
_entry.id   8a73500a6b4b1f8c9dd6ecf845b8042c
#
_cell.length_a   1.000
_cell.length_b   1.000
_cell.length_c   1.000
_cell.angle_alpha   90.00
_cell.angle_beta   90.00
_cell.angle_gamma   90.00
#
_symmetry.space_group_name_H-M   'P 1'
#
loop_
_entity.id
_entity.type
_entity.pdbx_description
1 polymer ?
#
loop_
_entity_poly.entity_id
_entity_poly.type
_entity_poly.pdbx_seq_one_letter_code
_entity_poly.pdbx_strand_id
1 'polypeptide(L)'
;MSGRRLGTGGRSCSCTISFPVKPFLKLAMTLLLAGVCLHAEPIKSLHSSNYVNDFAGVMGSDTVERLNNLCKQVDEKAHAQIAVVTVKSTDGQEVLDYAVALYQAWGIGPKSSNRGVLILLATQDHKYWTTVGYGLEPILPDGKVGGFGREAVPFLRRGDYDGAVSLMASQVVAVIAQDAGVTIDGMESAAPALEDRGSKEVVPPNAIGIVVLLAILGIVVLVIWAIFKAGGGGSGRGSGGGFGNFLLGFVISQLLSGGRGGGGGGWSGGGGFGGGGGGFGGFGGGSTGGGGAGGSW
;
A
#
# COMPACT_ATOMS: atom_id res chain seq x y z
N MET A 1 6.63 -71.49 75.86
CA MET A 1 5.82 -71.89 74.68
C MET A 1 5.84 -70.71 73.69
N SER A 2 6.45 -71.01 72.59
CA SER A 2 6.86 -70.06 71.54
C SER A 2 5.71 -69.74 70.57
N GLY A 3 5.51 -68.47 70.27
CA GLY A 3 4.61 -68.00 69.22
C GLY A 3 5.33 -67.07 68.28
N ARG A 4 5.81 -67.57 67.17
CA ARG A 4 6.40 -66.81 66.06
C ARG A 4 5.28 -66.18 65.21
N ARG A 5 5.31 -64.87 65.02
CA ARG A 5 4.52 -64.18 64.01
C ARG A 5 5.38 -63.95 62.80
N LEU A 6 4.94 -64.43 61.66
CA LEU A 6 5.48 -64.20 60.34
C LEU A 6 5.02 -62.82 59.83
N GLY A 7 5.97 -61.92 59.62
CA GLY A 7 5.72 -60.63 58.96
C GLY A 7 5.87 -60.75 57.46
N THR A 8 4.82 -60.55 56.70
CA THR A 8 4.83 -60.47 55.24
C THR A 8 5.20 -58.98 54.84
N GLY A 9 6.48 -58.81 54.46
CA GLY A 9 6.94 -57.53 53.90
C GLY A 9 6.72 -57.49 52.41
N GLY A 10 5.62 -56.82 51.99
CA GLY A 10 5.42 -56.49 50.59
C GLY A 10 6.27 -55.27 50.20
N ARG A 11 7.31 -55.43 49.43
CA ARG A 11 8.08 -54.36 48.81
C ARG A 11 7.43 -54.03 47.47
N SER A 12 6.71 -52.93 47.42
CA SER A 12 6.26 -52.34 46.15
C SER A 12 7.44 -51.52 45.57
N CYS A 13 8.05 -52.02 44.51
CA CYS A 13 9.00 -51.28 43.71
C CYS A 13 8.22 -50.30 42.82
N SER A 14 8.09 -49.06 43.25
CA SER A 14 7.67 -47.94 42.37
C SER A 14 8.86 -47.44 41.56
N CYS A 15 8.95 -47.92 40.32
CA CYS A 15 9.92 -47.38 39.36
C CYS A 15 9.40 -46.02 38.83
N THR A 16 9.76 -44.93 39.47
CA THR A 16 9.46 -43.57 38.96
C THR A 16 10.53 -43.24 37.95
N ILE A 17 10.17 -43.36 36.66
CA ILE A 17 11.02 -42.90 35.56
C ILE A 17 10.92 -41.39 35.52
N SER A 18 11.87 -40.70 36.16
CA SER A 18 12.00 -39.21 36.09
C SER A 18 12.73 -38.85 34.82
N PHE A 19 11.97 -38.48 33.79
CA PHE A 19 12.58 -37.84 32.60
C PHE A 19 13.00 -36.41 32.94
N PRO A 20 14.26 -35.99 32.65
CA PRO A 20 14.71 -34.64 32.89
C PRO A 20 14.14 -33.72 31.81
N VAL A 21 12.89 -33.23 31.96
CA VAL A 21 12.21 -32.32 31.01
C VAL A 21 12.82 -30.93 31.00
N LYS A 22 13.55 -30.57 32.06
CA LYS A 22 14.12 -29.22 32.25
C LYS A 22 15.16 -28.77 31.20
N PRO A 23 16.10 -29.63 30.71
CA PRO A 23 17.07 -29.18 29.70
C PRO A 23 16.41 -29.00 28.30
N PHE A 24 15.45 -29.85 27.93
CA PHE A 24 14.76 -29.78 26.64
C PHE A 24 13.84 -28.54 26.55
N LEU A 25 13.18 -28.14 27.62
CA LEU A 25 12.34 -26.98 27.67
C LEU A 25 13.20 -25.68 27.57
N LYS A 26 14.36 -25.65 28.19
CA LYS A 26 15.31 -24.52 28.04
C LYS A 26 15.88 -24.44 26.64
N LEU A 27 16.24 -25.58 26.02
CA LEU A 27 16.73 -25.60 24.64
C LEU A 27 15.67 -25.19 23.63
N ALA A 28 14.43 -25.64 23.80
CA ALA A 28 13.30 -25.24 22.97
C ALA A 28 12.98 -23.74 23.12
N MET A 29 13.08 -23.20 24.33
CA MET A 29 12.83 -21.79 24.60
C MET A 29 13.95 -20.89 24.09
N THR A 30 15.23 -21.33 24.11
CA THR A 30 16.33 -20.61 23.46
C THR A 30 16.27 -20.68 21.94
N LEU A 31 15.81 -21.79 21.36
CA LEU A 31 15.64 -21.91 19.92
C LEU A 31 14.46 -21.05 19.41
N LEU A 32 13.38 -20.92 20.20
CA LEU A 32 12.23 -20.05 19.90
C LEU A 32 12.60 -18.56 19.99
N LEU A 33 13.52 -18.19 20.88
CA LEU A 33 13.97 -16.80 21.05
C LEU A 33 14.98 -16.37 19.97
N ALA A 34 15.66 -17.31 19.31
CA ALA A 34 16.66 -17.03 18.27
C ALA A 34 16.02 -16.75 16.90
N GLY A 35 14.70 -16.95 16.75
CA GLY A 35 13.99 -16.91 15.47
C GLY A 35 13.41 -15.56 15.04
N VAL A 36 13.52 -14.48 15.81
CA VAL A 36 12.84 -13.22 15.48
C VAL A 36 13.79 -12.04 15.67
N CYS A 37 14.89 -12.04 14.92
CA CYS A 37 15.59 -10.81 14.59
C CYS A 37 15.23 -10.42 13.15
N LEU A 38 14.00 -9.99 12.92
CA LEU A 38 13.62 -9.19 11.76
C LEU A 38 14.24 -7.81 11.98
N HIS A 39 15.48 -7.64 11.51
CA HIS A 39 16.12 -6.33 11.54
C HIS A 39 15.60 -5.56 10.33
N ALA A 40 14.88 -4.45 10.58
CA ALA A 40 14.76 -3.41 9.59
C ALA A 40 16.13 -2.86 9.26
N GLU A 41 16.33 -2.50 8.02
CA GLU A 41 17.54 -1.81 7.61
C GLU A 41 17.42 -0.34 8.06
N PRO A 42 18.20 0.12 9.06
CA PRO A 42 18.12 1.51 9.47
C PRO A 42 18.51 2.40 8.29
N ILE A 43 17.77 3.49 8.05
CA ILE A 43 17.98 4.43 6.93
C ILE A 43 19.47 4.83 6.80
N LYS A 44 20.18 4.91 7.92
CA LYS A 44 21.62 5.24 7.97
C LYS A 44 22.52 4.20 7.30
N SER A 45 22.08 2.96 7.16
CA SER A 45 22.84 1.90 6.47
C SER A 45 22.51 1.81 4.99
N LEU A 46 21.44 2.46 4.54
CA LEU A 46 21.03 2.50 3.14
C LEU A 46 21.84 3.57 2.41
N HIS A 47 22.73 3.11 1.53
CA HIS A 47 23.50 3.99 0.68
C HIS A 47 22.98 3.91 -0.75
N SER A 48 22.65 5.06 -1.34
CA SER A 48 22.28 5.11 -2.76
C SER A 48 23.48 4.74 -3.62
N SER A 49 23.37 3.69 -4.39
CA SER A 49 24.36 3.28 -5.39
C SER A 49 24.01 3.78 -6.80
N ASN A 50 22.73 3.99 -7.06
CA ASN A 50 22.20 4.43 -8.34
C ASN A 50 20.79 5.05 -8.11
N TYR A 51 20.09 5.40 -9.19
CA TYR A 51 18.69 5.85 -9.12
C TYR A 51 17.75 4.76 -8.61
N VAL A 52 18.01 3.50 -8.98
CA VAL A 52 17.23 2.34 -8.51
C VAL A 52 18.06 1.53 -7.52
N ASN A 53 17.52 1.34 -6.32
CA ASN A 53 18.18 0.63 -5.23
C ASN A 53 17.23 -0.45 -4.67
N ASP A 54 17.50 -1.70 -5.03
CA ASP A 54 16.68 -2.86 -4.63
C ASP A 54 17.28 -3.56 -3.41
N PHE A 55 17.01 -3.04 -2.21
CA PHE A 55 17.46 -3.66 -0.95
C PHE A 55 16.58 -4.85 -0.55
N ALA A 56 15.38 -4.93 -1.06
CA ALA A 56 14.52 -6.09 -0.83
C ALA A 56 14.89 -7.31 -1.67
N GLY A 57 15.60 -7.11 -2.78
CA GLY A 57 15.99 -8.17 -3.71
C GLY A 57 14.79 -8.75 -4.47
N VAL A 58 13.82 -7.92 -4.84
CA VAL A 58 12.56 -8.33 -5.48
C VAL A 58 12.46 -7.92 -6.95
N MET A 59 13.43 -7.15 -7.44
CA MET A 59 13.44 -6.64 -8.81
C MET A 59 14.40 -7.45 -9.71
N GLY A 60 13.99 -7.67 -10.96
CA GLY A 60 14.86 -8.26 -11.98
C GLY A 60 15.95 -7.28 -12.42
N SER A 61 17.15 -7.81 -12.70
CA SER A 61 18.30 -7.01 -13.17
C SER A 61 17.98 -6.14 -14.37
N ASP A 62 17.25 -6.68 -15.35
CA ASP A 62 16.88 -5.99 -16.58
C ASP A 62 15.96 -4.80 -16.31
N THR A 63 15.04 -4.94 -15.34
CA THR A 63 14.17 -3.86 -14.90
C THR A 63 14.96 -2.77 -14.18
N VAL A 64 15.89 -3.15 -13.30
CA VAL A 64 16.77 -2.23 -12.59
C VAL A 64 17.62 -1.44 -13.58
N GLU A 65 18.24 -2.09 -14.57
CA GLU A 65 19.04 -1.42 -15.59
C GLU A 65 18.21 -0.47 -16.44
N ARG A 66 17.06 -0.93 -16.95
CA ARG A 66 16.14 -0.09 -17.74
C ARG A 66 15.68 1.15 -16.98
N LEU A 67 15.26 0.99 -15.73
CA LEU A 67 14.80 2.11 -14.91
C LEU A 67 15.94 3.07 -14.54
N ASN A 68 17.16 2.56 -14.29
CA ASN A 68 18.32 3.41 -14.09
C ASN A 68 18.61 4.28 -15.32
N ASN A 69 18.56 3.69 -16.53
CA ASN A 69 18.74 4.43 -17.78
C ASN A 69 17.65 5.47 -18.00
N LEU A 70 16.40 5.15 -17.64
CA LEU A 70 15.27 6.06 -17.73
C LEU A 70 15.44 7.25 -16.77
N CYS A 71 15.74 6.98 -15.49
CA CYS A 71 15.94 8.01 -14.47
C CYS A 71 17.16 8.90 -14.78
N LYS A 72 18.23 8.32 -15.33
CA LYS A 72 19.40 9.06 -15.78
C LYS A 72 19.06 10.06 -16.88
N GLN A 73 18.27 9.66 -17.89
CA GLN A 73 17.82 10.57 -18.94
C GLN A 73 16.96 11.71 -18.39
N VAL A 74 16.12 11.45 -17.39
CA VAL A 74 15.31 12.47 -16.72
C VAL A 74 16.22 13.48 -15.99
N ASP A 75 17.25 13.00 -15.31
CA ASP A 75 18.22 13.89 -14.64
C ASP A 75 18.97 14.77 -15.63
N GLU A 76 19.49 14.18 -16.72
CA GLU A 76 20.24 14.88 -17.74
C GLU A 76 19.41 15.84 -18.59
N LYS A 77 18.19 15.43 -19.01
CA LYS A 77 17.38 16.20 -19.98
C LYS A 77 16.34 17.10 -19.30
N ALA A 78 15.78 16.68 -18.17
CA ALA A 78 14.69 17.40 -17.47
C ALA A 78 15.13 18.04 -16.15
N HIS A 79 16.38 17.85 -15.73
CA HIS A 79 16.93 18.34 -14.47
C HIS A 79 16.05 17.99 -13.26
N ALA A 80 15.58 16.76 -13.23
CA ALA A 80 14.79 16.19 -12.14
C ALA A 80 15.32 14.81 -11.79
N GLN A 81 15.36 14.48 -10.51
CA GLN A 81 15.91 13.21 -10.03
C GLN A 81 14.80 12.31 -9.51
N ILE A 82 14.80 11.07 -9.96
CA ILE A 82 13.87 10.04 -9.51
C ILE A 82 14.68 8.95 -8.83
N ALA A 83 14.35 8.66 -7.58
CA ALA A 83 14.88 7.52 -6.84
C ALA A 83 13.79 6.46 -6.70
N VAL A 84 14.14 5.23 -6.99
CA VAL A 84 13.29 4.05 -6.74
C VAL A 84 13.97 3.20 -5.69
N VAL A 85 13.27 2.89 -4.62
CA VAL A 85 13.83 2.14 -3.49
C VAL A 85 12.85 1.05 -3.08
N THR A 86 13.35 -0.17 -3.00
CA THR A 86 12.63 -1.26 -2.36
C THR A 86 13.34 -1.64 -1.06
N VAL A 87 12.57 -1.79 0.01
CA VAL A 87 13.05 -2.27 1.32
C VAL A 87 12.19 -3.45 1.76
N LYS A 88 12.73 -4.29 2.63
CA LYS A 88 11.95 -5.40 3.18
C LYS A 88 10.84 -4.89 4.11
N SER A 89 11.19 -4.03 5.05
CA SER A 89 10.26 -3.47 6.04
C SER A 89 10.71 -2.08 6.49
N THR A 90 9.76 -1.26 6.92
CA THR A 90 10.00 0.02 7.60
C THR A 90 10.16 -0.10 9.10
N ASP A 91 10.19 -1.34 9.65
CA ASP A 91 10.34 -1.66 11.08
C ASP A 91 9.25 -1.06 11.98
N GLY A 92 8.03 -1.05 11.48
CA GLY A 92 6.89 -0.50 12.20
C GLY A 92 6.79 1.03 12.18
N GLN A 93 7.73 1.71 11.49
CA GLN A 93 7.57 3.14 11.22
C GLN A 93 6.49 3.36 10.17
N GLU A 94 5.79 4.48 10.26
CA GLU A 94 4.88 4.85 9.18
C GLU A 94 5.66 5.06 7.87
N VAL A 95 5.14 4.49 6.78
CA VAL A 95 5.82 4.52 5.49
C VAL A 95 6.07 5.94 4.97
N LEU A 96 5.19 6.89 5.31
CA LEU A 96 5.36 8.31 5.03
C LEU A 96 6.62 8.85 5.72
N ASP A 97 6.73 8.65 7.03
CA ASP A 97 7.84 9.19 7.82
C ASP A 97 9.17 8.59 7.37
N TYR A 98 9.18 7.28 7.11
CA TYR A 98 10.33 6.58 6.57
C TYR A 98 10.74 7.12 5.18
N ALA A 99 9.78 7.32 4.28
CA ALA A 99 10.03 7.84 2.93
C ALA A 99 10.58 9.27 2.96
N VAL A 100 10.00 10.13 3.80
CA VAL A 100 10.47 11.52 3.96
C VAL A 100 11.88 11.55 4.57
N ALA A 101 12.14 10.74 5.59
CA ALA A 101 13.47 10.66 6.19
C ALA A 101 14.52 10.12 5.21
N LEU A 102 14.17 9.12 4.40
CA LEU A 102 15.04 8.58 3.36
C LEU A 102 15.30 9.61 2.24
N TYR A 103 14.25 10.30 1.80
CA TYR A 103 14.34 11.38 0.81
C TYR A 103 15.31 12.47 1.25
N GLN A 104 15.19 12.90 2.50
CA GLN A 104 16.05 13.92 3.09
C GLN A 104 17.49 13.42 3.30
N ALA A 105 17.65 12.18 3.80
CA ALA A 105 18.97 11.58 4.03
C ALA A 105 19.77 11.45 2.72
N TRP A 106 19.11 11.13 1.62
CA TRP A 106 19.75 11.02 0.31
C TRP A 106 19.79 12.35 -0.46
N GLY A 107 18.98 13.33 -0.07
CA GLY A 107 18.90 14.64 -0.72
C GLY A 107 18.44 14.54 -2.17
N ILE A 108 17.34 13.81 -2.44
CA ILE A 108 16.86 13.52 -3.78
C ILE A 108 16.40 14.81 -4.48
N GLY A 109 16.90 15.07 -5.68
CA GLY A 109 16.62 16.25 -6.46
C GLY A 109 17.69 17.35 -6.33
N PRO A 110 17.87 18.19 -7.35
CA PRO A 110 18.79 19.31 -7.30
C PRO A 110 18.38 20.31 -6.20
N LYS A 111 19.32 20.75 -5.36
CA LYS A 111 19.08 21.71 -4.28
C LYS A 111 18.49 23.04 -4.75
N SER A 112 18.83 23.45 -5.97
CA SER A 112 18.38 24.73 -6.55
C SER A 112 16.92 24.72 -6.97
N SER A 113 16.39 23.54 -7.36
CA SER A 113 15.05 23.42 -7.94
C SER A 113 14.12 22.51 -7.13
N ASN A 114 14.65 21.67 -6.21
CA ASN A 114 13.90 20.67 -5.46
C ASN A 114 13.05 19.74 -6.35
N ARG A 115 13.53 19.45 -7.57
CA ARG A 115 12.85 18.57 -8.53
C ARG A 115 13.27 17.14 -8.30
N GLY A 116 12.74 16.53 -7.23
CA GLY A 116 13.02 15.15 -6.84
C GLY A 116 11.75 14.35 -6.63
N VAL A 117 11.82 13.05 -6.88
CA VAL A 117 10.76 12.08 -6.56
C VAL A 117 11.40 10.83 -5.96
N LEU A 118 10.83 10.31 -4.87
CA LEU A 118 11.17 9.01 -4.30
C LEU A 118 9.95 8.10 -4.43
N ILE A 119 10.14 6.94 -5.06
CA ILE A 119 9.17 5.84 -5.06
C ILE A 119 9.70 4.78 -4.11
N LEU A 120 9.03 4.57 -2.98
CA LEU A 120 9.40 3.61 -1.94
C LEU A 120 8.40 2.45 -1.89
N LEU A 121 8.90 1.21 -1.86
CA LEU A 121 8.13 0.01 -1.62
C LEU A 121 8.68 -0.74 -0.41
N ALA A 122 7.83 -1.01 0.59
CA ALA A 122 8.12 -1.87 1.74
C ALA A 122 7.42 -3.22 1.53
N THR A 123 8.17 -4.21 1.07
CA THR A 123 7.60 -5.45 0.48
C THR A 123 6.94 -6.37 1.51
N GLN A 124 7.46 -6.46 2.74
CA GLN A 124 6.87 -7.26 3.82
C GLN A 124 5.74 -6.54 4.53
N ASP A 125 5.79 -5.20 4.56
CA ASP A 125 4.74 -4.38 5.17
C ASP A 125 3.56 -4.18 4.22
N HIS A 126 3.71 -4.58 2.94
CA HIS A 126 2.72 -4.36 1.87
C HIS A 126 2.30 -2.89 1.79
N LYS A 127 3.27 -1.97 1.89
CA LYS A 127 3.07 -0.53 1.83
C LYS A 127 3.95 0.10 0.76
N TYR A 128 3.44 1.11 0.11
CA TYR A 128 4.22 1.96 -0.80
C TYR A 128 3.99 3.43 -0.49
N TRP A 129 4.96 4.25 -0.82
CA TRP A 129 4.85 5.70 -0.73
C TRP A 129 5.66 6.36 -1.84
N THR A 130 5.08 7.39 -2.45
CA THR A 130 5.79 8.24 -3.39
C THR A 130 5.90 9.64 -2.80
N THR A 131 7.12 10.09 -2.51
CA THR A 131 7.41 11.43 -2.00
C THR A 131 7.79 12.33 -3.17
N VAL A 132 7.22 13.54 -3.20
CA VAL A 132 7.47 14.54 -4.23
C VAL A 132 8.17 15.74 -3.61
N GLY A 133 9.21 16.23 -4.27
CA GLY A 133 9.91 17.45 -3.87
C GLY A 133 9.15 18.72 -4.31
N TYR A 134 9.34 19.81 -3.58
CA TYR A 134 8.62 21.08 -3.78
C TYR A 134 8.58 21.56 -5.24
N GLY A 135 9.67 21.36 -6.00
CA GLY A 135 9.77 21.79 -7.39
C GLY A 135 8.90 21.03 -8.38
N LEU A 136 8.35 19.88 -7.97
CA LEU A 136 7.50 19.03 -8.81
C LEU A 136 6.04 18.97 -8.32
N GLU A 137 5.71 19.50 -7.14
CA GLU A 137 4.33 19.52 -6.61
C GLU A 137 3.30 20.14 -7.57
N PRO A 138 3.62 21.21 -8.32
CA PRO A 138 2.66 21.81 -9.26
C PRO A 138 2.23 20.84 -10.38
N ILE A 139 3.09 19.93 -10.80
CA ILE A 139 2.84 19.00 -11.92
C ILE A 139 2.55 17.58 -11.45
N LEU A 140 3.00 17.22 -10.26
CA LEU A 140 2.81 15.94 -9.57
C LEU A 140 2.13 16.12 -8.21
N PRO A 141 0.89 16.66 -8.17
CA PRO A 141 0.15 16.78 -6.92
C PRO A 141 -0.19 15.39 -6.36
N ASP A 142 -0.40 15.31 -5.04
CA ASP A 142 -0.66 14.06 -4.29
C ASP A 142 -1.76 13.21 -4.91
N GLY A 143 -2.83 13.82 -5.39
CA GLY A 143 -3.94 13.13 -6.04
C GLY A 143 -3.53 12.37 -7.31
N LYS A 144 -2.64 12.95 -8.12
CA LYS A 144 -2.11 12.36 -9.36
C LYS A 144 -1.16 11.21 -9.03
N VAL A 145 -0.22 11.45 -8.14
CA VAL A 145 0.75 10.43 -7.69
C VAL A 145 0.04 9.26 -7.00
N GLY A 146 -0.97 9.55 -6.18
CA GLY A 146 -1.83 8.53 -5.59
C GLY A 146 -2.62 7.73 -6.63
N GLY A 147 -2.96 8.31 -7.78
CA GLY A 147 -3.50 7.62 -8.95
C GLY A 147 -2.54 6.55 -9.46
N PHE A 148 -1.30 6.94 -9.71
CA PHE A 148 -0.25 6.05 -10.20
C PHE A 148 -0.02 4.85 -9.27
N GLY A 149 0.04 5.11 -7.96
CA GLY A 149 0.16 4.05 -6.97
C GLY A 149 -1.04 3.08 -6.97
N ARG A 150 -2.27 3.59 -7.06
CA ARG A 150 -3.47 2.74 -7.13
C ARG A 150 -3.48 1.85 -8.38
N GLU A 151 -3.02 2.34 -9.52
CA GLU A 151 -2.88 1.56 -10.75
C GLU A 151 -1.82 0.46 -10.63
N ALA A 152 -0.80 0.66 -9.80
CA ALA A 152 0.23 -0.33 -9.53
C ALA A 152 -0.23 -1.43 -8.54
N VAL A 153 -1.24 -1.19 -7.70
CA VAL A 153 -1.71 -2.16 -6.69
C VAL A 153 -2.05 -3.55 -7.25
N PRO A 154 -2.71 -3.71 -8.42
CA PRO A 154 -2.96 -5.04 -8.98
C PRO A 154 -1.68 -5.83 -9.29
N PHE A 155 -0.59 -5.17 -9.67
CA PHE A 155 0.73 -5.77 -9.88
C PHE A 155 1.34 -6.19 -8.55
N LEU A 156 1.35 -5.29 -7.56
CA LEU A 156 1.87 -5.55 -6.21
C LEU A 156 1.17 -6.73 -5.54
N ARG A 157 -0.16 -6.85 -5.67
CA ARG A 157 -0.94 -8.00 -5.14
C ARG A 157 -0.57 -9.34 -5.75
N ARG A 158 -0.04 -9.35 -6.98
CA ARG A 158 0.44 -10.57 -7.65
C ARG A 158 1.92 -10.83 -7.40
N GLY A 159 2.59 -9.98 -6.63
CA GLY A 159 4.05 -10.04 -6.44
C GLY A 159 4.86 -9.60 -7.66
N ASP A 160 4.24 -8.95 -8.63
CA ASP A 160 4.88 -8.38 -9.81
C ASP A 160 5.44 -6.99 -9.49
N TYR A 161 6.53 -6.97 -8.74
CA TYR A 161 7.19 -5.72 -8.32
C TYR A 161 7.81 -4.98 -9.50
N ASP A 162 8.35 -5.71 -10.48
CA ASP A 162 8.91 -5.14 -11.71
C ASP A 162 7.87 -4.36 -12.50
N GLY A 163 6.70 -4.95 -12.72
CA GLY A 163 5.58 -4.31 -13.40
C GLY A 163 5.06 -3.09 -12.62
N ALA A 164 4.90 -3.22 -11.31
CA ALA A 164 4.41 -2.15 -10.45
C ALA A 164 5.33 -0.93 -10.48
N VAL A 165 6.63 -1.13 -10.24
CA VAL A 165 7.62 -0.05 -10.20
C VAL A 165 7.81 0.58 -11.57
N SER A 166 7.85 -0.24 -12.64
CA SER A 166 7.96 0.25 -14.02
C SER A 166 6.77 1.13 -14.39
N LEU A 167 5.54 0.76 -14.00
CA LEU A 167 4.35 1.55 -14.24
C LEU A 167 4.42 2.90 -13.50
N MET A 168 4.69 2.88 -12.18
CA MET A 168 4.77 4.10 -11.39
C MET A 168 5.87 5.05 -11.90
N ALA A 169 7.06 4.52 -12.15
CA ALA A 169 8.20 5.30 -12.63
C ALA A 169 7.93 5.91 -14.00
N SER A 170 7.40 5.13 -14.96
CA SER A 170 7.10 5.65 -16.30
C SER A 170 6.03 6.74 -16.30
N GLN A 171 5.00 6.63 -15.44
CA GLN A 171 3.99 7.69 -15.30
C GLN A 171 4.58 8.98 -14.72
N VAL A 172 5.45 8.87 -13.71
CA VAL A 172 6.18 10.02 -13.16
C VAL A 172 7.10 10.64 -14.21
N VAL A 173 7.88 9.83 -14.93
CA VAL A 173 8.77 10.27 -16.02
C VAL A 173 7.98 10.98 -17.12
N ALA A 174 6.84 10.44 -17.54
CA ALA A 174 6.01 11.03 -18.58
C ALA A 174 5.57 12.47 -18.23
N VAL A 175 5.15 12.67 -16.97
CA VAL A 175 4.73 14.01 -16.50
C VAL A 175 5.91 14.97 -16.45
N ILE A 176 7.06 14.53 -15.96
CA ILE A 176 8.27 15.38 -15.86
C ILE A 176 8.80 15.71 -17.27
N ALA A 177 8.82 14.73 -18.18
CA ALA A 177 9.25 14.92 -19.55
C ALA A 177 8.35 15.90 -20.31
N GLN A 178 7.02 15.80 -20.10
CA GLN A 178 6.04 16.73 -20.67
C GLN A 178 6.24 18.15 -20.16
N ASP A 179 6.46 18.33 -18.86
CA ASP A 179 6.71 19.64 -18.25
C ASP A 179 8.00 20.28 -18.77
N ALA A 180 9.05 19.49 -18.92
CA ALA A 180 10.33 19.96 -19.44
C ALA A 180 10.36 20.10 -20.97
N GLY A 181 9.36 19.61 -21.70
CA GLY A 181 9.32 19.61 -23.17
C GLY A 181 10.39 18.72 -23.81
N VAL A 182 10.79 17.63 -23.13
CA VAL A 182 11.84 16.72 -23.58
C VAL A 182 11.29 15.33 -23.90
N THR A 183 11.98 14.62 -24.80
CA THR A 183 11.69 13.22 -25.09
C THR A 183 12.66 12.32 -24.32
N ILE A 184 12.12 11.29 -23.68
CA ILE A 184 12.86 10.27 -22.94
C ILE A 184 12.77 8.97 -23.71
N ASP A 185 13.92 8.42 -24.10
CA ASP A 185 13.99 7.20 -24.90
C ASP A 185 13.71 5.97 -24.01
N GLY A 186 13.02 4.97 -24.57
CA GLY A 186 12.70 3.75 -23.84
C GLY A 186 11.40 3.78 -23.03
N MET A 187 10.62 4.86 -23.11
CA MET A 187 9.27 4.93 -22.50
C MET A 187 8.24 4.07 -23.23
N GLU A 188 8.44 3.80 -24.53
CA GLU A 188 7.49 3.01 -25.34
C GLU A 188 7.31 1.56 -24.86
N SER A 189 8.29 1.01 -24.12
CA SER A 189 8.21 -0.36 -23.59
C SER A 189 7.48 -0.49 -22.25
N ALA A 190 7.11 0.63 -21.61
CA ALA A 190 6.43 0.62 -20.30
C ALA A 190 4.92 0.90 -20.41
N ALA A 191 4.40 1.15 -21.60
CA ALA A 191 2.97 1.05 -21.81
C ALA A 191 2.60 -0.43 -21.67
N PRO A 192 1.83 -0.84 -20.63
CA PRO A 192 1.19 -2.15 -20.72
C PRO A 192 0.39 -2.11 -22.02
N ALA A 193 0.44 -3.18 -22.78
CA ALA A 193 -0.35 -3.37 -23.98
C ALA A 193 -1.84 -3.19 -23.67
N LEU A 194 -2.29 -1.94 -23.66
CA LEU A 194 -3.68 -1.54 -23.66
C LEU A 194 -4.24 -1.50 -25.09
N GLU A 195 -3.38 -1.85 -26.06
CA GLU A 195 -3.82 -2.05 -27.42
C GLU A 195 -4.13 -3.53 -27.63
N ASP A 196 -5.38 -3.75 -27.76
CA ASP A 196 -6.16 -4.90 -28.19
C ASP A 196 -6.95 -5.64 -27.10
N ARG A 197 -7.72 -4.89 -26.34
CA ARG A 197 -9.04 -5.40 -25.98
C ARG A 197 -10.01 -4.76 -26.94
N GLY A 198 -10.31 -5.56 -27.98
CA GLY A 198 -11.29 -5.22 -28.99
C GLY A 198 -12.46 -4.45 -28.42
N SER A 199 -12.88 -3.45 -29.14
CA SER A 199 -14.04 -2.59 -28.93
C SER A 199 -15.24 -3.39 -28.40
N LYS A 200 -15.19 -3.74 -27.10
CA LYS A 200 -16.42 -4.01 -26.38
C LYS A 200 -17.02 -2.64 -26.16
N GLU A 201 -18.05 -2.40 -26.92
CA GLU A 201 -18.98 -1.31 -26.80
C GLU A 201 -19.06 -0.90 -25.33
N VAL A 202 -18.46 0.26 -24.99
CA VAL A 202 -18.52 0.83 -23.66
C VAL A 202 -19.96 1.29 -23.49
N VAL A 203 -20.81 0.39 -22.96
CA VAL A 203 -22.13 0.79 -22.48
C VAL A 203 -21.85 1.86 -21.42
N PRO A 204 -22.28 3.11 -21.62
CA PRO A 204 -21.99 4.18 -20.68
C PRO A 204 -22.51 3.76 -19.29
N PRO A 205 -21.79 4.03 -18.18
CA PRO A 205 -22.16 3.58 -16.84
C PRO A 205 -23.58 4.00 -16.43
N ASN A 206 -24.13 5.02 -17.08
CA ASN A 206 -25.50 5.49 -16.88
C ASN A 206 -26.57 4.56 -17.51
N ALA A 207 -26.24 3.80 -18.57
CA ALA A 207 -27.22 2.91 -19.22
C ALA A 207 -27.55 1.71 -18.32
N ILE A 208 -26.58 1.13 -17.62
CA ILE A 208 -26.83 0.03 -16.66
C ILE A 208 -27.63 0.56 -15.47
N GLY A 209 -27.32 1.75 -14.98
CA GLY A 209 -28.08 2.41 -13.89
C GLY A 209 -29.53 2.69 -14.30
N ILE A 210 -29.77 3.15 -15.53
CA ILE A 210 -31.11 3.41 -16.06
C ILE A 210 -31.90 2.11 -16.23
N VAL A 211 -31.29 1.04 -16.76
CA VAL A 211 -31.92 -0.26 -16.91
C VAL A 211 -32.31 -0.87 -15.57
N VAL A 212 -31.41 -0.80 -14.58
CA VAL A 212 -31.69 -1.27 -13.20
C VAL A 212 -32.80 -0.43 -12.55
N LEU A 213 -32.79 0.89 -12.74
CA LEU A 213 -33.82 1.77 -12.20
C LEU A 213 -35.20 1.47 -12.84
N LEU A 214 -35.26 1.28 -14.16
CA LEU A 214 -36.48 0.92 -14.85
C LEU A 214 -36.99 -0.47 -14.47
N ALA A 215 -36.10 -1.44 -14.24
CA ALA A 215 -36.47 -2.76 -13.74
C ALA A 215 -37.06 -2.69 -12.32
N ILE A 216 -36.46 -1.91 -11.42
CA ILE A 216 -36.98 -1.69 -10.05
C ILE A 216 -38.34 -0.99 -10.13
N LEU A 217 -38.46 0.06 -10.96
CA LEU A 217 -39.73 0.76 -11.16
C LEU A 217 -40.83 -0.17 -11.70
N GLY A 218 -40.48 -1.02 -12.67
CA GLY A 218 -41.37 -2.04 -13.21
C GLY A 218 -41.88 -3.04 -12.16
N ILE A 219 -40.96 -3.51 -11.30
CA ILE A 219 -41.31 -4.41 -10.18
C ILE A 219 -42.23 -3.70 -9.17
N VAL A 220 -41.93 -2.44 -8.82
CA VAL A 220 -42.78 -1.65 -7.90
C VAL A 220 -44.21 -1.47 -8.51
N VAL A 221 -44.31 -1.11 -9.77
CA VAL A 221 -45.60 -0.96 -10.45
C VAL A 221 -46.36 -2.29 -10.48
N LEU A 222 -45.67 -3.42 -10.73
CA LEU A 222 -46.26 -4.75 -10.78
C LEU A 222 -46.79 -5.20 -9.40
N VAL A 223 -46.01 -4.88 -8.33
CA VAL A 223 -46.45 -5.15 -6.94
C VAL A 223 -47.65 -4.29 -6.56
N ILE A 224 -47.67 -3.00 -6.91
CA ILE A 224 -48.82 -2.11 -6.67
C ILE A 224 -50.04 -2.63 -7.45
N TRP A 225 -49.89 -3.03 -8.71
CA TRP A 225 -50.98 -3.58 -9.52
C TRP A 225 -51.52 -4.90 -8.95
N ALA A 226 -50.63 -5.79 -8.45
CA ALA A 226 -51.00 -7.03 -7.77
C ALA A 226 -51.79 -6.77 -6.48
N ILE A 227 -51.38 -5.77 -5.68
CA ILE A 227 -52.11 -5.35 -4.48
C ILE A 227 -53.51 -4.79 -4.83
N PHE A 228 -53.59 -3.96 -5.86
CA PHE A 228 -54.90 -3.46 -6.33
C PHE A 228 -55.79 -4.55 -6.88
N LYS A 229 -55.24 -5.53 -7.59
CA LYS A 229 -56.01 -6.67 -8.15
C LYS A 229 -56.43 -7.68 -7.09
N ALA A 230 -55.60 -7.84 -6.01
CA ALA A 230 -55.93 -8.70 -4.86
C ALA A 230 -56.87 -8.03 -3.85
N GLY A 231 -57.00 -6.70 -3.89
CA GLY A 231 -57.87 -5.91 -3.00
C GLY A 231 -59.34 -5.75 -3.41
N GLY A 232 -59.76 -6.40 -4.53
CA GLY A 232 -61.15 -6.38 -4.99
C GLY A 232 -62.01 -7.50 -4.40
N GLY A 233 -62.38 -7.38 -3.10
CA GLY A 233 -63.38 -8.27 -2.49
C GLY A 233 -63.22 -8.42 -0.99
N GLY A 234 -64.10 -7.73 -0.22
CA GLY A 234 -64.29 -8.10 1.19
C GLY A 234 -64.17 -6.96 2.15
N SER A 235 -65.31 -6.38 2.51
CA SER A 235 -65.52 -5.52 3.65
C SER A 235 -65.21 -6.27 4.95
N GLY A 236 -64.30 -5.72 5.78
CA GLY A 236 -64.02 -6.29 7.10
C GLY A 236 -63.20 -5.31 7.94
N ARG A 237 -63.83 -4.74 8.98
CA ARG A 237 -63.32 -3.87 10.05
C ARG A 237 -62.18 -4.52 10.81
N GLY A 238 -61.11 -3.78 11.09
CA GLY A 238 -60.15 -4.19 12.13
C GLY A 238 -58.83 -3.42 12.09
N SER A 239 -58.75 -2.41 12.92
CA SER A 239 -57.63 -1.91 13.75
C SER A 239 -56.24 -2.54 13.55
N GLY A 240 -55.20 -1.68 13.43
CA GLY A 240 -53.83 -1.99 13.95
C GLY A 240 -52.67 -1.70 12.98
N GLY A 241 -52.07 -0.56 13.09
CA GLY A 241 -50.69 -0.42 13.56
C GLY A 241 -49.55 -0.58 12.57
N GLY A 242 -49.03 0.50 12.02
CA GLY A 242 -47.67 0.85 12.39
C GLY A 242 -46.46 0.33 11.60
N PHE A 243 -46.52 -0.13 10.35
CA PHE A 243 -45.31 -0.51 9.63
C PHE A 243 -44.76 0.57 8.65
N GLY A 244 -45.62 1.52 8.25
CA GLY A 244 -45.27 2.59 7.32
C GLY A 244 -44.35 3.68 7.90
N ASN A 245 -44.43 3.92 9.23
CA ASN A 245 -43.64 4.97 9.88
C ASN A 245 -42.24 4.56 10.31
N PHE A 246 -41.94 3.25 10.34
CA PHE A 246 -40.62 2.75 10.68
C PHE A 246 -39.60 2.89 9.52
N LEU A 247 -40.06 2.70 8.28
CA LEU A 247 -39.19 2.82 7.12
C LEU A 247 -38.85 4.27 6.75
N LEU A 248 -39.75 5.23 7.01
CA LEU A 248 -39.47 6.65 6.74
C LEU A 248 -38.44 7.23 7.73
N GLY A 249 -38.44 6.79 8.98
CA GLY A 249 -37.48 7.22 9.99
C GLY A 249 -36.05 6.72 9.72
N PHE A 250 -35.89 5.54 9.15
CA PHE A 250 -34.58 4.94 8.86
C PHE A 250 -33.86 5.61 7.69
N VAL A 251 -34.60 6.05 6.66
CA VAL A 251 -34.02 6.71 5.48
C VAL A 251 -33.55 8.14 5.79
N ILE A 252 -34.27 8.86 6.67
CA ILE A 252 -33.91 10.25 7.02
C ILE A 252 -32.70 10.31 7.94
N SER A 253 -32.46 9.30 8.80
CA SER A 253 -31.30 9.29 9.69
C SER A 253 -29.94 9.06 8.98
N GLN A 254 -29.95 8.39 7.81
CA GLN A 254 -28.75 8.16 7.01
C GLN A 254 -28.31 9.42 6.21
N LEU A 255 -29.22 10.37 5.97
CA LEU A 255 -28.93 11.54 5.13
C LEU A 255 -28.35 12.73 5.92
N LEU A 256 -28.41 12.71 7.27
CA LEU A 256 -27.99 13.85 8.10
C LEU A 256 -26.66 13.66 8.85
N SER A 257 -25.93 12.56 8.64
CA SER A 257 -24.65 12.31 9.34
C SER A 257 -23.44 12.59 8.45
N GLY A 258 -23.31 13.83 8.02
CA GLY A 258 -22.08 14.35 7.41
C GLY A 258 -21.51 15.44 8.34
N GLY A 259 -20.33 15.20 8.90
CA GLY A 259 -19.67 16.22 9.72
C GLY A 259 -18.32 15.77 10.25
N ARG A 260 -17.24 16.29 9.66
CA ARG A 260 -16.41 17.30 10.29
C ARG A 260 -15.24 16.83 11.18
N GLY A 261 -14.04 17.36 10.85
CA GLY A 261 -12.84 17.53 11.66
C GLY A 261 -11.56 17.14 10.93
N GLY A 262 -10.53 17.90 10.65
CA GLY A 262 -10.08 19.14 11.20
C GLY A 262 -8.79 18.93 12.01
N GLY A 263 -7.62 19.47 11.54
CA GLY A 263 -6.37 19.60 12.30
C GLY A 263 -5.17 19.01 11.54
N GLY A 264 -4.17 19.68 11.13
CA GLY A 264 -3.35 20.80 11.49
C GLY A 264 -2.14 20.40 12.33
N GLY A 265 -0.90 20.36 11.74
CA GLY A 265 0.34 20.20 12.51
C GLY A 265 1.56 20.22 11.61
N GLY A 266 2.22 21.37 11.48
CA GLY A 266 3.50 21.52 10.80
C GLY A 266 4.66 21.21 11.77
N TRP A 267 5.73 20.64 11.23
CA TRP A 267 7.04 20.57 11.89
C TRP A 267 8.14 20.88 10.88
N SER A 268 8.92 21.86 11.17
CA SER A 268 10.15 22.23 10.48
C SER A 268 11.36 21.66 11.23
N GLY A 269 12.37 21.18 10.51
CA GLY A 269 13.64 20.78 11.09
C GLY A 269 14.65 20.38 10.01
N GLY A 270 15.67 21.21 9.80
CA GLY A 270 16.72 21.04 8.81
C GLY A 270 17.93 20.26 9.35
N GLY A 271 18.78 19.78 8.45
CA GLY A 271 20.11 19.26 8.74
C GLY A 271 20.70 18.52 7.55
N GLY A 272 21.67 19.13 6.87
CA GLY A 272 22.37 18.54 5.73
C GLY A 272 23.63 17.78 6.17
N PHE A 273 23.97 16.73 5.41
CA PHE A 273 25.33 16.17 5.37
C PHE A 273 25.63 15.71 3.93
N GLY A 274 26.75 16.19 3.39
CA GLY A 274 27.28 15.79 2.12
C GLY A 274 28.29 14.65 2.25
N GLY A 275 28.46 13.85 1.20
CA GLY A 275 29.50 12.83 1.08
C GLY A 275 29.55 12.29 -0.34
N GLY A 276 30.60 12.57 -1.08
CA GLY A 276 30.79 12.20 -2.47
C GLY A 276 31.52 10.86 -2.64
N GLY A 277 31.34 10.26 -3.80
CA GLY A 277 32.07 9.07 -4.27
C GLY A 277 31.54 8.59 -5.62
N GLY A 278 32.42 8.54 -6.60
CA GLY A 278 32.17 8.58 -8.04
C GLY A 278 31.42 7.43 -8.70
N GLY A 279 30.75 7.78 -9.79
CA GLY A 279 30.06 6.92 -10.74
C GLY A 279 28.60 7.30 -10.95
N PHE A 280 27.79 7.23 -9.92
CA PHE A 280 26.54 7.92 -9.74
C PHE A 280 26.86 9.18 -8.94
N GLY A 281 26.58 10.36 -9.50
CA GLY A 281 26.99 11.64 -8.88
C GLY A 281 26.24 11.95 -7.58
N GLY A 282 25.47 11.02 -7.06
CA GLY A 282 24.60 11.23 -5.89
C GLY A 282 23.40 12.12 -6.20
N PHE A 283 22.47 12.16 -5.28
CA PHE A 283 21.36 13.09 -5.35
C PHE A 283 21.79 14.51 -4.93
N GLY A 284 21.14 15.52 -5.51
CA GLY A 284 21.59 16.91 -5.48
C GLY A 284 21.21 17.72 -4.22
N GLY A 285 20.66 17.11 -3.18
CA GLY A 285 20.33 17.79 -1.92
C GLY A 285 19.00 18.53 -1.92
N GLY A 286 18.04 18.09 -2.74
CA GLY A 286 16.67 18.63 -2.76
C GLY A 286 15.90 18.39 -1.47
N SER A 287 14.82 19.16 -1.27
CA SER A 287 13.95 19.08 -0.10
C SER A 287 12.49 18.82 -0.49
N THR A 288 11.75 18.24 0.45
CA THR A 288 10.31 17.97 0.36
C THR A 288 9.62 18.42 1.63
N GLY A 289 8.35 18.83 1.52
CA GLY A 289 7.47 19.10 2.66
C GLY A 289 6.72 17.88 3.17
N GLY A 290 7.04 16.68 2.67
CA GLY A 290 6.27 15.48 2.95
C GLY A 290 5.08 15.29 2.00
N GLY A 291 4.97 16.09 0.95
CA GLY A 291 4.01 15.90 -0.14
C GLY A 291 4.22 14.55 -0.81
N GLY A 292 3.14 13.98 -1.31
CA GLY A 292 3.14 12.67 -1.95
C GLY A 292 1.92 11.84 -1.60
N ALA A 293 1.90 10.62 -2.06
CA ALA A 293 0.81 9.69 -1.79
C ALA A 293 1.31 8.26 -1.71
N GLY A 294 0.59 7.47 -0.95
CA GLY A 294 0.90 6.06 -0.77
C GLY A 294 -0.32 5.22 -0.46
N GLY A 295 -0.09 3.97 -0.15
CA GLY A 295 -1.13 3.03 0.18
C GLY A 295 -0.58 1.67 0.58
N SER A 296 -1.48 0.71 0.69
CA SER A 296 -1.17 -0.69 0.96
C SER A 296 -1.83 -1.59 -0.09
N TRP A 297 -1.31 -2.81 -0.22
CA TRP A 297 -1.85 -3.82 -1.13
C TRP A 297 -2.06 -5.18 -0.48
#